data_35c7551ee9b2b7dff5c4f8aa698da3a6
#
_entry.id   35c7551ee9b2b7dff5c4f8aa698da3a6
#
_cell.length_a   1.000
_cell.length_b   1.000
_cell.length_c   1.000
_cell.angle_alpha   90.00
_cell.angle_beta   90.00
_cell.angle_gamma   90.00
#
_symmetry.space_group_name_H-M   'P 1'
#
loop_
_entity.id
_entity.type
_entity.pdbx_description
1 polymer ?
#
loop_
_entity_poly.entity_id
_entity_poly.type
_entity_poly.pdbx_seq_one_letter_code
_entity_poly.pdbx_strand_id
1 'polypeptide(L)'
;MHPMSKGLFDVSYPYENHFETKYQQDAISELSENDHLFAPVLLQTPGAKYLVVAESDIADYPGMILQKSTRNGVKASFAPFPLEEEIPVDTLNYWRLKKVSKAADFIALTNGQRNFPWRVIMVTDNPADIPASDLIQKLASPSTLSGNLSWIKPGQITDEWLVDVNLFNVPFTSGKNTASYKYYIDFAKSFGLEYIMIDEGWYLNGNLKKLNKEVSLDSISAYAKEQGIGLGLWFNATDLDETLDATLVKYAALGVKVILIDFINRNDQKAMNFYVR
;
A
#
# COMPACT_ATOMS: atom_id res chain seq x y z
N MET A 1 -5.16 -16.78 -21.50
CA MET A 1 -4.20 -15.94 -20.77
C MET A 1 -5.02 -15.03 -19.86
N HIS A 2 -4.70 -14.97 -18.59
CA HIS A 2 -5.55 -14.36 -17.58
C HIS A 2 -4.76 -13.26 -16.86
N PRO A 3 -4.98 -11.97 -17.17
CA PRO A 3 -4.45 -10.88 -16.38
C PRO A 3 -5.19 -10.79 -15.03
N MET A 4 -4.45 -10.54 -13.98
CA MET A 4 -5.00 -10.61 -12.62
C MET A 4 -5.56 -9.30 -12.09
N SER A 5 -5.35 -8.16 -12.74
CA SER A 5 -5.98 -6.91 -12.29
C SER A 5 -6.10 -5.88 -13.41
N LYS A 6 -7.27 -5.29 -13.53
CA LYS A 6 -7.60 -4.22 -14.46
C LYS A 6 -8.18 -3.06 -13.65
N GLY A 7 -7.58 -1.88 -13.72
CA GLY A 7 -7.99 -0.73 -12.94
C GLY A 7 -8.71 0.34 -13.76
N LEU A 8 -9.49 1.17 -13.08
CA LEU A 8 -10.05 2.40 -13.64
C LEU A 8 -9.00 3.51 -13.51
N PHE A 9 -8.75 4.24 -14.60
CA PHE A 9 -7.74 5.28 -14.68
C PHE A 9 -8.36 6.64 -14.94
N ASP A 10 -7.73 7.68 -14.37
CA ASP A 10 -7.98 9.05 -14.80
C ASP A 10 -7.42 9.22 -16.21
N VAL A 11 -8.22 9.77 -17.12
CA VAL A 11 -7.85 9.99 -18.53
C VAL A 11 -6.68 10.97 -18.69
N SER A 12 -6.47 11.86 -17.71
CA SER A 12 -5.40 12.87 -17.75
C SER A 12 -4.03 12.31 -17.37
N TYR A 13 -4.00 11.33 -16.44
CA TYR A 13 -2.80 10.63 -16.03
C TYR A 13 -3.14 9.16 -15.75
N PRO A 14 -3.05 8.28 -16.75
CA PRO A 14 -3.58 6.90 -16.71
C PRO A 14 -2.81 5.96 -15.77
N TYR A 15 -1.90 6.47 -14.96
CA TYR A 15 -1.11 5.70 -14.00
C TYR A 15 -1.52 5.95 -12.54
N GLU A 16 -2.60 6.71 -12.30
CA GLU A 16 -3.21 6.84 -10.99
C GLU A 16 -4.23 5.72 -10.78
N ASN A 17 -4.07 4.95 -9.72
CA ASN A 17 -4.99 3.89 -9.35
C ASN A 17 -4.82 3.49 -7.89
N HIS A 18 -5.89 3.10 -7.23
CA HIS A 18 -5.82 2.54 -5.87
C HIS A 18 -5.31 1.09 -5.82
N PHE A 19 -5.03 0.47 -6.97
CA PHE A 19 -4.52 -0.90 -7.12
C PHE A 19 -5.39 -2.00 -6.48
N GLU A 20 -6.59 -1.65 -6.04
CA GLU A 20 -7.60 -2.54 -5.49
C GLU A 20 -8.71 -2.76 -6.51
N THR A 21 -8.70 -3.90 -7.17
CA THR A 21 -9.71 -4.22 -8.20
C THR A 21 -10.03 -5.70 -8.16
N LYS A 22 -11.20 -6.06 -8.65
CA LYS A 22 -11.56 -7.46 -8.83
C LYS A 22 -10.65 -8.09 -9.88
N TYR A 23 -10.13 -9.26 -9.59
CA TYR A 23 -9.40 -10.05 -10.56
C TYR A 23 -10.29 -10.40 -11.74
N GLN A 24 -9.77 -10.14 -12.94
CA GLN A 24 -10.41 -10.53 -14.19
C GLN A 24 -9.55 -11.53 -14.93
N GLN A 25 -10.20 -12.46 -15.62
CA GLN A 25 -9.55 -13.47 -16.44
C GLN A 25 -9.98 -13.26 -17.88
N ASP A 26 -9.14 -12.57 -18.64
CA ASP A 26 -9.42 -12.22 -20.03
C ASP A 26 -8.37 -12.84 -20.96
N ALA A 27 -8.75 -13.14 -22.20
CA ALA A 27 -7.76 -13.45 -23.22
C ALA A 27 -6.98 -12.16 -23.58
N ILE A 28 -5.68 -12.27 -23.92
CA ILE A 28 -4.91 -11.10 -24.38
C ILE A 28 -5.58 -10.43 -25.59
N SER A 29 -6.21 -11.22 -26.46
CA SER A 29 -6.94 -10.70 -27.63
C SER A 29 -8.12 -9.80 -27.26
N GLU A 30 -8.71 -10.00 -26.08
CA GLU A 30 -9.88 -9.24 -25.58
C GLU A 30 -9.48 -7.95 -24.85
N LEU A 31 -8.21 -7.80 -24.48
CA LEU A 31 -7.72 -6.55 -23.88
C LEU A 31 -7.82 -5.41 -24.89
N SER A 32 -8.18 -4.22 -24.40
CA SER A 32 -8.07 -2.97 -25.14
C SER A 32 -6.64 -2.38 -25.01
N GLU A 33 -6.31 -1.41 -25.86
CA GLU A 33 -5.02 -0.69 -25.76
C GLU A 33 -4.92 0.17 -24.48
N ASN A 34 -6.06 0.50 -23.88
CA ASN A 34 -6.15 1.29 -22.65
C ASN A 34 -6.16 0.42 -21.39
N ASP A 35 -6.17 -0.91 -21.52
CA ASP A 35 -6.13 -1.77 -20.36
C ASP A 35 -4.72 -1.85 -19.79
N HIS A 36 -4.63 -1.63 -18.48
CA HIS A 36 -3.41 -1.72 -17.72
C HIS A 36 -3.44 -2.94 -16.80
N LEU A 37 -2.38 -3.71 -16.81
CA LEU A 37 -2.21 -4.89 -15.99
C LEU A 37 -1.11 -4.60 -14.98
N PHE A 38 -1.43 -4.67 -13.69
CA PHE A 38 -0.48 -4.42 -12.61
C PHE A 38 0.38 -5.64 -12.33
N ALA A 39 1.69 -5.44 -12.20
CA ALA A 39 2.58 -6.50 -11.75
C ALA A 39 2.31 -6.85 -10.25
N PRO A 40 2.39 -8.15 -9.88
CA PRO A 40 2.71 -9.29 -10.72
C PRO A 40 1.53 -9.74 -11.61
N VAL A 41 1.80 -10.05 -12.88
CA VAL A 41 0.79 -10.52 -13.83
C VAL A 41 0.97 -12.00 -14.09
N LEU A 42 -0.08 -12.78 -13.88
CA LEU A 42 -0.12 -14.20 -14.21
C LEU A 42 -0.70 -14.39 -15.61
N LEU A 43 0.06 -15.05 -16.47
CA LEU A 43 -0.32 -15.41 -17.83
C LEU A 43 -0.31 -16.93 -17.98
N GLN A 44 -1.36 -17.49 -18.62
CA GLN A 44 -1.39 -18.91 -18.98
C GLN A 44 -1.27 -19.07 -20.50
N THR A 45 -0.35 -19.90 -20.93
CA THR A 45 -0.17 -20.20 -22.36
C THR A 45 -1.12 -21.32 -22.82
N PRO A 46 -1.40 -21.44 -24.13
CA PRO A 46 -2.18 -22.56 -24.66
C PRO A 46 -1.59 -23.94 -24.35
N GLY A 47 -0.27 -24.04 -24.12
CA GLY A 47 0.42 -25.27 -23.71
C GLY A 47 0.39 -25.55 -22.21
N ALA A 48 -0.53 -24.94 -21.46
CA ALA A 48 -0.70 -25.08 -20.00
C ALA A 48 0.51 -24.66 -19.14
N LYS A 49 1.46 -23.89 -19.69
CA LYS A 49 2.50 -23.23 -18.88
C LYS A 49 1.99 -21.94 -18.29
N TYR A 50 2.46 -21.65 -17.08
CA TYR A 50 2.18 -20.42 -16.36
C TYR A 50 3.40 -19.51 -16.42
N LEU A 51 3.17 -18.24 -16.75
CA LEU A 51 4.19 -17.20 -16.74
C LEU A 51 3.79 -16.12 -15.75
N VAL A 52 4.70 -15.77 -14.85
CA VAL A 52 4.52 -14.59 -13.97
C VAL A 52 5.47 -13.51 -14.43
N VAL A 53 4.91 -12.36 -14.78
CA VAL A 53 5.70 -11.15 -15.06
C VAL A 53 5.68 -10.29 -13.82
N ALA A 54 6.85 -10.03 -13.27
CA ALA A 54 7.01 -9.30 -12.01
C ALA A 54 8.24 -8.40 -12.05
N GLU A 55 8.45 -7.67 -10.96
CA GLU A 55 9.60 -6.81 -10.75
C GLU A 55 10.26 -7.12 -9.40
N SER A 56 11.52 -6.77 -9.28
CA SER A 56 12.23 -6.74 -8.02
C SER A 56 13.17 -5.54 -7.97
N ASP A 57 13.49 -5.09 -6.75
CA ASP A 57 14.42 -4.00 -6.47
C ASP A 57 14.01 -2.66 -7.11
N ILE A 58 12.73 -2.30 -6.98
CA ILE A 58 12.16 -1.08 -7.55
C ILE A 58 12.53 0.09 -6.64
N ALA A 59 13.75 0.58 -6.73
CA ALA A 59 14.19 1.77 -6.03
C ALA A 59 14.55 2.86 -7.04
N ASP A 60 14.12 4.10 -6.77
CA ASP A 60 14.39 5.27 -7.58
C ASP A 60 14.03 5.09 -9.07
N TYR A 61 12.89 4.41 -9.30
CA TYR A 61 12.38 4.10 -10.63
C TYR A 61 10.86 3.87 -10.58
N PRO A 62 10.08 4.14 -11.66
CA PRO A 62 8.66 3.83 -11.67
C PRO A 62 8.39 2.33 -11.72
N GLY A 63 7.29 1.89 -11.10
CA GLY A 63 6.78 0.54 -11.19
C GLY A 63 6.29 0.22 -12.61
N MET A 64 6.46 -1.03 -13.03
CA MET A 64 6.04 -1.50 -14.36
C MET A 64 4.55 -1.81 -14.39
N ILE A 65 3.91 -1.36 -15.45
CA ILE A 65 2.57 -1.79 -15.87
C ILE A 65 2.71 -2.54 -17.19
N LEU A 66 1.85 -3.52 -17.43
CA LEU A 66 1.76 -4.15 -18.72
C LEU A 66 0.53 -3.63 -19.47
N GLN A 67 0.69 -3.35 -20.75
CA GLN A 67 -0.36 -2.95 -21.68
C GLN A 67 -0.42 -3.91 -22.86
N LYS A 68 -1.58 -3.99 -23.51
CA LYS A 68 -1.68 -4.73 -24.80
C LYS A 68 -0.67 -4.18 -25.80
N SER A 69 0.03 -5.06 -26.48
CA SER A 69 0.85 -4.69 -27.65
C SER A 69 0.04 -4.76 -28.93
N THR A 70 0.55 -4.18 -30.01
CA THR A 70 -0.06 -4.26 -31.36
C THR A 70 -0.15 -5.69 -31.92
N ARG A 71 0.57 -6.65 -31.29
CA ARG A 71 0.52 -8.09 -31.57
C ARG A 71 -0.26 -8.77 -30.43
N ASN A 72 -0.54 -10.07 -30.54
CA ASN A 72 -1.17 -10.86 -29.48
C ASN A 72 -0.23 -11.05 -28.26
N GLY A 73 0.21 -9.96 -27.68
CA GLY A 73 1.14 -9.91 -26.56
C GLY A 73 0.95 -8.66 -25.70
N VAL A 74 1.77 -8.58 -24.67
CA VAL A 74 1.82 -7.42 -23.76
C VAL A 74 3.19 -6.76 -23.85
N LYS A 75 3.24 -5.46 -23.56
CA LYS A 75 4.46 -4.64 -23.48
C LYS A 75 4.53 -3.96 -22.14
N ALA A 76 5.74 -3.71 -21.65
CA ALA A 76 5.94 -2.88 -20.47
C ALA A 76 5.63 -1.41 -20.76
N SER A 77 5.02 -0.73 -19.79
CA SER A 77 4.75 0.69 -19.76
C SER A 77 5.08 1.23 -18.37
N PHE A 78 5.45 2.50 -18.31
CA PHE A 78 5.88 3.16 -17.07
C PHE A 78 5.26 4.55 -16.97
N ALA A 79 4.90 4.94 -15.76
CA ALA A 79 4.42 6.28 -15.49
C ALA A 79 5.50 7.32 -15.83
N PRO A 80 5.16 8.40 -16.54
CA PRO A 80 6.06 9.53 -16.72
C PRO A 80 6.45 10.17 -15.38
N PHE A 81 7.63 10.78 -15.32
CA PHE A 81 8.10 11.47 -14.12
C PHE A 81 7.18 12.67 -13.80
N PRO A 82 6.68 12.82 -12.57
CA PRO A 82 5.83 13.94 -12.18
C PRO A 82 6.65 15.23 -12.00
N LEU A 83 6.43 16.22 -12.86
CA LEU A 83 7.04 17.55 -12.73
C LEU A 83 6.30 18.39 -11.70
N GLU A 84 4.98 18.41 -11.77
CA GLU A 84 4.11 19.14 -10.85
C GLU A 84 3.03 18.22 -10.30
N GLU A 85 2.75 18.39 -9.01
CA GLU A 85 1.78 17.60 -8.26
C GLU A 85 0.89 18.54 -7.46
N GLU A 86 -0.37 18.18 -7.34
CA GLU A 86 -1.34 18.93 -6.55
C GLU A 86 -2.28 18.01 -5.78
N ILE A 87 -2.87 18.53 -4.72
CA ILE A 87 -3.99 17.89 -4.03
C ILE A 87 -5.24 18.70 -4.42
N PRO A 88 -6.07 18.20 -5.34
CA PRO A 88 -7.26 18.94 -5.77
C PRO A 88 -8.17 19.25 -4.57
N VAL A 89 -8.62 20.51 -4.48
CA VAL A 89 -9.61 20.94 -3.50
C VAL A 89 -10.98 20.62 -4.10
N ASP A 90 -11.39 19.37 -3.97
CA ASP A 90 -12.62 18.85 -4.54
C ASP A 90 -13.34 17.99 -3.49
N THR A 91 -14.66 18.10 -3.43
CA THR A 91 -15.49 17.26 -2.55
C THR A 91 -15.41 15.78 -2.91
N LEU A 92 -15.06 15.45 -4.16
CA LEU A 92 -14.84 14.09 -4.63
C LEU A 92 -13.46 13.55 -4.24
N ASN A 93 -12.51 14.43 -3.85
CA ASN A 93 -11.18 14.05 -3.38
C ASN A 93 -11.13 13.97 -1.84
N TYR A 94 -12.10 13.29 -1.23
CA TYR A 94 -12.16 13.13 0.23
C TYR A 94 -10.85 12.59 0.80
N TRP A 95 -10.23 11.62 0.13
CA TRP A 95 -8.98 10.99 0.56
C TRP A 95 -7.73 11.81 0.23
N ARG A 96 -7.89 13.03 -0.32
CA ARG A 96 -6.79 13.97 -0.58
C ARG A 96 -5.69 13.38 -1.46
N LEU A 97 -6.05 12.59 -2.44
CA LEU A 97 -5.10 11.98 -3.37
C LEU A 97 -4.26 13.07 -4.05
N LYS A 98 -2.95 12.89 -4.01
CA LYS A 98 -2.01 13.75 -4.71
C LYS A 98 -1.98 13.36 -6.19
N LYS A 99 -2.41 14.24 -7.07
CA LYS A 99 -2.47 14.04 -8.51
C LYS A 99 -1.29 14.67 -9.24
N VAL A 100 -0.94 14.10 -10.39
CA VAL A 100 0.07 14.66 -11.29
C VAL A 100 -0.61 15.66 -12.21
N SER A 101 -0.37 16.97 -11.99
CA SER A 101 -0.90 18.05 -12.83
C SER A 101 -0.03 18.30 -14.07
N LYS A 102 1.25 17.92 -14.02
CA LYS A 102 2.17 18.01 -15.16
C LYS A 102 3.20 16.89 -15.14
N ALA A 103 3.28 16.15 -16.22
CA ALA A 103 4.23 15.06 -16.41
C ALA A 103 5.37 15.44 -17.38
N ALA A 104 6.52 14.80 -17.22
CA ALA A 104 7.65 14.90 -18.12
C ALA A 104 7.46 14.00 -19.37
N ASP A 105 8.33 14.13 -20.34
CA ASP A 105 8.47 13.24 -21.49
C ASP A 105 9.43 12.06 -21.23
N PHE A 106 9.91 11.92 -20.01
CA PHE A 106 10.75 10.83 -19.51
C PHE A 106 10.13 10.19 -18.25
N ILE A 107 10.60 8.99 -17.90
CA ILE A 107 9.99 8.20 -16.82
C ILE A 107 10.72 8.32 -15.48
N ALA A 108 12.00 8.68 -15.48
CA ALA A 108 12.80 8.79 -14.26
C ALA A 108 13.95 9.79 -14.42
N LEU A 109 14.29 10.44 -13.29
CA LEU A 109 15.54 11.18 -13.11
C LEU A 109 16.46 10.31 -12.24
N THR A 110 17.61 9.92 -12.78
CA THR A 110 18.54 9.03 -12.09
C THR A 110 19.96 9.59 -12.12
N ASN A 111 20.75 9.23 -11.12
CA ASN A 111 22.19 9.49 -11.17
C ASN A 111 22.85 8.61 -12.23
N GLY A 112 23.98 9.08 -12.80
CA GLY A 112 24.60 8.48 -13.98
C GLY A 112 24.97 7.00 -13.86
N GLN A 113 25.34 6.52 -12.66
CA GLN A 113 25.67 5.12 -12.42
C GLN A 113 24.74 4.54 -11.34
N ARG A 114 23.99 3.51 -11.70
CA ARG A 114 23.05 2.82 -10.80
C ARG A 114 22.72 1.41 -11.29
N ASN A 115 22.17 0.59 -10.40
CA ASN A 115 21.46 -0.62 -10.78
C ASN A 115 20.01 -0.27 -11.16
N PHE A 116 19.49 -0.95 -12.16
CA PHE A 116 18.08 -0.83 -12.55
C PHE A 116 17.26 -1.96 -11.92
N PRO A 117 15.95 -1.74 -11.70
CA PRO A 117 15.07 -2.80 -11.24
C PRO A 117 15.11 -4.03 -12.14
N TRP A 118 14.99 -5.20 -11.53
CA TRP A 118 14.86 -6.45 -12.25
C TRP A 118 13.47 -6.57 -12.89
N ARG A 119 13.45 -7.05 -14.14
CA ARG A 119 12.22 -7.47 -14.81
C ARG A 119 12.25 -8.99 -14.87
N VAL A 120 11.29 -9.62 -14.22
CA VAL A 120 11.31 -11.06 -13.95
C VAL A 120 10.20 -11.73 -14.74
N ILE A 121 10.55 -12.78 -15.47
CA ILE A 121 9.59 -13.69 -16.08
C ILE A 121 9.86 -15.07 -15.51
N MET A 122 8.97 -15.52 -14.61
CA MET A 122 8.99 -16.88 -14.09
C MET A 122 8.12 -17.77 -14.96
N VAL A 123 8.61 -18.94 -15.31
CA VAL A 123 7.89 -19.93 -16.12
C VAL A 123 7.79 -21.22 -15.33
N THR A 124 6.59 -21.76 -15.19
CA THR A 124 6.35 -23.04 -14.52
C THR A 124 5.24 -23.83 -15.20
N ASP A 125 5.28 -25.15 -15.06
CA ASP A 125 4.22 -26.07 -15.48
C ASP A 125 3.19 -26.27 -14.34
N ASN A 126 3.54 -25.92 -13.09
CA ASN A 126 2.69 -26.08 -11.92
C ASN A 126 2.43 -24.73 -11.25
N PRO A 127 1.18 -24.24 -11.18
CA PRO A 127 0.87 -22.95 -10.57
C PRO A 127 1.16 -22.91 -9.05
N ALA A 128 1.26 -24.07 -8.37
CA ALA A 128 1.63 -24.12 -6.96
C ALA A 128 3.09 -23.71 -6.69
N ASP A 129 3.96 -23.71 -7.70
CA ASP A 129 5.34 -23.25 -7.58
C ASP A 129 5.43 -21.73 -7.42
N ILE A 130 4.41 -21.00 -7.87
CA ILE A 130 4.41 -19.53 -7.89
C ILE A 130 4.49 -18.95 -6.47
N PRO A 131 3.57 -19.28 -5.54
CA PRO A 131 3.64 -18.75 -4.16
C PRO A 131 4.82 -19.30 -3.37
N ALA A 132 5.40 -20.42 -3.79
CA ALA A 132 6.58 -21.02 -3.14
C ALA A 132 7.91 -20.42 -3.63
N SER A 133 7.88 -19.57 -4.67
CA SER A 133 9.09 -18.98 -5.24
C SER A 133 9.58 -17.78 -4.43
N ASP A 134 10.85 -17.80 -4.08
CA ASP A 134 11.56 -16.68 -3.44
C ASP A 134 12.42 -15.86 -4.43
N LEU A 135 12.14 -16.01 -5.73
CA LEU A 135 12.94 -15.39 -6.80
C LEU A 135 12.98 -13.86 -6.67
N ILE A 136 11.85 -13.24 -6.38
CA ILE A 136 11.75 -11.77 -6.24
C ILE A 136 12.63 -11.29 -5.07
N GLN A 137 12.57 -11.99 -3.94
CA GLN A 137 13.39 -11.67 -2.76
C GLN A 137 14.89 -11.88 -3.01
N LYS A 138 15.26 -12.92 -3.77
CA LYS A 138 16.66 -13.21 -4.13
C LYS A 138 17.29 -12.20 -5.08
N LEU A 139 16.46 -11.54 -5.90
CA LEU A 139 16.88 -10.49 -6.82
C LEU A 139 16.90 -9.10 -6.18
N ALA A 140 16.26 -8.94 -5.04
CA ALA A 140 16.25 -7.67 -4.32
C ALA A 140 17.63 -7.35 -3.74
N SER A 141 17.92 -6.05 -3.62
CA SER A 141 19.10 -5.57 -2.88
C SER A 141 19.05 -6.06 -1.44
N PRO A 142 20.18 -6.36 -0.82
CA PRO A 142 20.22 -6.76 0.58
C PRO A 142 19.58 -5.70 1.48
N SER A 143 18.86 -6.17 2.52
CA SER A 143 18.28 -5.27 3.51
C SER A 143 19.35 -4.35 4.11
N THR A 144 19.03 -3.06 4.22
CA THR A 144 19.87 -2.08 4.93
C THR A 144 19.68 -2.15 6.44
N LEU A 145 18.65 -2.84 6.92
CA LEU A 145 18.43 -3.07 8.34
C LEU A 145 19.53 -3.98 8.87
N SER A 146 20.23 -3.51 9.89
CA SER A 146 21.33 -4.24 10.54
C SER A 146 21.12 -4.33 12.05
N GLY A 147 21.83 -5.27 12.70
CA GLY A 147 21.78 -5.44 14.15
C GLY A 147 20.63 -6.34 14.61
N ASN A 148 20.17 -6.11 15.85
CA ASN A 148 19.10 -6.92 16.46
C ASN A 148 17.73 -6.49 15.95
N LEU A 149 17.09 -7.36 15.18
CA LEU A 149 15.73 -7.17 14.63
C LEU A 149 14.63 -7.79 15.50
N SER A 150 14.92 -8.22 16.71
CA SER A 150 13.93 -8.86 17.63
C SER A 150 12.79 -7.93 18.05
N TRP A 151 12.89 -6.64 17.76
CA TRP A 151 11.82 -5.68 17.97
C TRP A 151 10.69 -5.81 16.94
N ILE A 152 10.97 -6.39 15.77
CA ILE A 152 9.96 -6.72 14.75
C ILE A 152 9.24 -7.99 15.22
N LYS A 153 7.98 -7.85 15.60
CA LYS A 153 7.16 -8.97 16.08
C LYS A 153 5.95 -9.11 15.17
N PRO A 154 5.89 -10.15 14.33
CA PRO A 154 4.69 -10.53 13.61
C PRO A 154 3.56 -10.85 14.59
N GLY A 155 2.32 -10.57 14.20
CA GLY A 155 1.15 -10.86 15.03
C GLY A 155 -0.14 -10.57 14.30
N GLN A 156 -1.25 -10.91 14.95
CA GLN A 156 -2.59 -10.62 14.45
C GLN A 156 -3.05 -9.25 14.98
N ILE A 157 -3.78 -8.54 14.15
CA ILE A 157 -4.28 -7.19 14.44
C ILE A 157 -5.78 -7.13 14.16
N THR A 158 -6.53 -6.35 14.96
CA THR A 158 -7.92 -6.00 14.62
C THR A 158 -7.94 -4.99 13.48
N ASP A 159 -9.03 -5.00 12.72
CA ASP A 159 -9.32 -3.98 11.72
C ASP A 159 -10.79 -3.55 11.89
N GLU A 160 -11.01 -2.53 12.70
CA GLU A 160 -12.34 -2.06 13.04
C GLU A 160 -13.01 -1.27 11.93
N TRP A 161 -12.26 -0.81 10.94
CA TRP A 161 -12.78 -0.11 9.77
C TRP A 161 -13.77 -0.97 8.99
N LEU A 162 -13.50 -2.28 8.90
CA LEU A 162 -14.38 -3.22 8.19
C LEU A 162 -15.81 -3.28 8.75
N VAL A 163 -16.00 -2.90 10.02
CA VAL A 163 -17.30 -2.90 10.70
C VAL A 163 -17.73 -1.50 11.17
N ASP A 164 -17.05 -0.44 10.70
CA ASP A 164 -17.31 0.96 11.05
C ASP A 164 -17.36 1.22 12.57
N VAL A 165 -16.44 0.59 13.33
CA VAL A 165 -16.39 0.67 14.81
C VAL A 165 -17.74 0.34 15.45
N ASN A 166 -18.48 -0.58 14.93
CA ASN A 166 -19.87 -0.85 15.31
C ASN A 166 -19.97 -1.95 16.36
N LEU A 167 -19.87 -1.54 17.63
CA LEU A 167 -19.95 -2.45 18.79
C LEU A 167 -21.38 -2.55 19.31
N PHE A 168 -21.79 -3.76 19.68
CA PHE A 168 -23.11 -4.06 20.22
C PHE A 168 -23.00 -4.53 21.69
N ASN A 169 -24.06 -4.29 22.47
CA ASN A 169 -24.16 -4.71 23.87
C ASN A 169 -23.02 -4.17 24.74
N VAL A 170 -22.54 -2.96 24.47
CA VAL A 170 -21.55 -2.26 25.27
C VAL A 170 -22.20 -1.15 26.11
N PRO A 171 -21.68 -0.82 27.31
CA PRO A 171 -22.26 0.17 28.20
C PRO A 171 -21.88 1.62 27.84
N PHE A 172 -21.47 1.87 26.60
CA PHE A 172 -21.07 3.18 26.09
C PHE A 172 -21.54 3.33 24.63
N THR A 173 -21.49 4.56 24.11
CA THR A 173 -21.77 4.79 22.67
C THR A 173 -20.62 4.28 21.83
N SER A 174 -20.90 3.30 20.94
CA SER A 174 -19.93 2.82 19.95
C SER A 174 -19.59 3.90 18.93
N GLY A 175 -18.37 3.87 18.43
CA GLY A 175 -17.85 4.79 17.42
C GLY A 175 -16.37 5.07 17.60
N LYS A 176 -15.83 5.99 16.80
CA LYS A 176 -14.40 6.40 16.83
C LYS A 176 -14.12 7.21 18.11
N ASN A 177 -14.01 6.53 19.26
CA ASN A 177 -13.76 7.12 20.56
C ASN A 177 -12.90 6.22 21.46
N THR A 178 -12.39 6.81 22.53
CA THR A 178 -11.47 6.16 23.48
C THR A 178 -12.07 4.90 24.12
N ALA A 179 -13.38 4.88 24.42
CA ALA A 179 -14.02 3.74 25.06
C ALA A 179 -14.08 2.53 24.11
N SER A 180 -14.43 2.74 22.85
CA SER A 180 -14.45 1.71 21.82
C SER A 180 -13.07 1.09 21.63
N TYR A 181 -12.01 1.90 21.52
CA TYR A 181 -10.65 1.37 21.34
C TYR A 181 -10.13 0.61 22.56
N LYS A 182 -10.50 1.02 23.78
CA LYS A 182 -10.22 0.23 24.99
C LYS A 182 -10.93 -1.12 24.95
N TYR A 183 -12.17 -1.17 24.48
CA TYR A 183 -12.89 -2.42 24.30
C TYR A 183 -12.20 -3.35 23.27
N TYR A 184 -11.70 -2.80 22.17
CA TYR A 184 -10.91 -3.58 21.19
C TYR A 184 -9.60 -4.11 21.80
N ILE A 185 -8.97 -3.38 22.72
CA ILE A 185 -7.79 -3.85 23.46
C ILE A 185 -8.18 -5.06 24.34
N ASP A 186 -9.29 -4.99 25.09
CA ASP A 186 -9.79 -6.10 25.89
C ASP A 186 -10.17 -7.31 25.04
N PHE A 187 -10.79 -7.07 23.88
CA PHE A 187 -11.09 -8.10 22.90
C PHE A 187 -9.80 -8.76 22.39
N ALA A 188 -8.83 -7.99 21.91
CA ALA A 188 -7.54 -8.51 21.43
C ALA A 188 -6.86 -9.37 22.50
N LYS A 189 -6.81 -8.91 23.74
CA LYS A 189 -6.27 -9.68 24.87
C LYS A 189 -7.01 -10.99 25.09
N SER A 190 -8.34 -10.97 25.05
CA SER A 190 -9.18 -12.14 25.29
C SER A 190 -9.05 -13.20 24.21
N PHE A 191 -8.77 -12.81 22.98
CA PHE A 191 -8.64 -13.70 21.83
C PHE A 191 -7.17 -13.97 21.43
N GLY A 192 -6.20 -13.45 22.17
CA GLY A 192 -4.78 -13.71 21.95
C GLY A 192 -4.22 -12.98 20.72
N LEU A 193 -4.82 -11.86 20.32
CA LEU A 193 -4.26 -10.99 19.29
C LEU A 193 -3.14 -10.13 19.88
N GLU A 194 -2.14 -9.80 19.09
CA GLU A 194 -0.99 -9.01 19.53
C GLU A 194 -1.24 -7.50 19.41
N TYR A 195 -2.14 -7.07 18.50
CA TYR A 195 -2.31 -5.68 18.16
C TYR A 195 -3.78 -5.29 17.97
N ILE A 196 -4.07 -4.00 18.15
CA ILE A 196 -5.26 -3.36 17.59
C ILE A 196 -4.85 -2.31 16.57
N MET A 197 -5.64 -2.14 15.50
CA MET A 197 -5.56 -1.00 14.60
C MET A 197 -6.48 0.11 15.09
N ILE A 198 -6.03 1.34 15.01
CA ILE A 198 -6.84 2.55 15.07
C ILE A 198 -6.79 3.12 13.65
N ASP A 199 -7.83 2.82 12.88
CA ASP A 199 -7.94 3.22 11.49
C ASP A 199 -8.35 4.69 11.34
N GLU A 200 -8.78 5.13 10.18
CA GLU A 200 -9.14 6.52 9.85
C GLU A 200 -10.08 7.15 10.90
N GLY A 201 -9.87 8.42 11.18
CA GLY A 201 -10.76 9.23 12.05
C GLY A 201 -10.19 9.54 13.44
N TRP A 202 -8.98 9.11 13.80
CA TRP A 202 -8.30 9.54 15.03
C TRP A 202 -7.68 10.95 14.91
N TYR A 203 -7.53 11.45 13.67
CA TYR A 203 -7.19 12.85 13.39
C TYR A 203 -8.08 13.39 12.25
N LEU A 204 -8.10 14.71 12.08
CA LEU A 204 -8.80 15.35 10.98
C LEU A 204 -8.02 15.12 9.68
N ASN A 205 -8.60 14.40 8.73
CA ASN A 205 -8.01 14.12 7.43
C ASN A 205 -7.42 15.40 6.80
N GLY A 206 -6.17 15.35 6.40
CA GLY A 206 -5.40 16.49 5.91
C GLY A 206 -4.70 17.31 6.99
N ASN A 207 -4.79 16.96 8.28
CA ASN A 207 -4.13 17.72 9.32
C ASN A 207 -3.80 16.89 10.57
N LEU A 208 -2.64 16.25 10.56
CA LEU A 208 -2.11 15.46 11.70
C LEU A 208 -1.97 16.24 13.03
N LYS A 209 -2.06 17.58 13.00
CA LYS A 209 -2.05 18.40 14.22
C LYS A 209 -3.43 18.55 14.85
N LYS A 210 -4.50 18.21 14.12
CA LYS A 210 -5.88 18.27 14.62
C LYS A 210 -6.38 16.87 14.92
N LEU A 211 -6.15 16.43 16.15
CA LEU A 211 -6.63 15.14 16.64
C LEU A 211 -8.14 15.17 16.87
N ASN A 212 -8.78 14.01 16.70
CA ASN A 212 -10.16 13.80 17.12
C ASN A 212 -10.23 13.86 18.66
N LYS A 213 -11.03 14.76 19.19
CA LYS A 213 -11.15 15.00 20.65
C LYS A 213 -11.75 13.80 21.40
N GLU A 214 -12.51 12.96 20.71
CA GLU A 214 -13.11 11.75 21.27
C GLU A 214 -12.08 10.61 21.40
N VAL A 215 -10.94 10.70 20.70
CA VAL A 215 -9.88 9.68 20.64
C VAL A 215 -8.65 10.18 21.40
N SER A 216 -8.51 9.77 22.65
CA SER A 216 -7.32 10.07 23.46
C SER A 216 -6.24 9.01 23.24
N LEU A 217 -5.33 9.25 22.28
CA LEU A 217 -4.24 8.31 22.00
C LEU A 217 -3.37 8.04 23.23
N ASP A 218 -3.12 9.04 24.08
CA ASP A 218 -2.35 8.85 25.32
C ASP A 218 -3.04 7.86 26.26
N SER A 219 -4.36 8.01 26.47
CA SER A 219 -5.15 7.11 27.31
C SER A 219 -5.23 5.69 26.73
N ILE A 220 -5.39 5.58 25.42
CA ILE A 220 -5.43 4.29 24.71
C ILE A 220 -4.06 3.60 24.78
N SER A 221 -2.98 4.34 24.53
CA SER A 221 -1.61 3.81 24.60
C SER A 221 -1.24 3.31 26.02
N ALA A 222 -1.56 4.10 27.03
CA ALA A 222 -1.32 3.68 28.41
C ALA A 222 -2.07 2.37 28.73
N TYR A 223 -3.34 2.29 28.34
CA TYR A 223 -4.16 1.11 28.57
C TYR A 223 -3.67 -0.12 27.76
N ALA A 224 -3.32 0.07 26.48
CA ALA A 224 -2.78 -0.99 25.64
C ALA A 224 -1.48 -1.58 26.24
N LYS A 225 -0.59 -0.71 26.72
CA LYS A 225 0.64 -1.09 27.40
C LYS A 225 0.36 -1.91 28.67
N GLU A 226 -0.62 -1.49 29.48
CA GLU A 226 -1.04 -2.23 30.68
C GLU A 226 -1.58 -3.62 30.36
N GLN A 227 -2.35 -3.74 29.26
CA GLN A 227 -2.92 -5.01 28.81
C GLN A 227 -1.93 -5.87 28.01
N GLY A 228 -0.75 -5.35 27.64
CA GLY A 228 0.26 -6.06 26.82
C GLY A 228 -0.09 -6.14 25.34
N ILE A 229 -0.96 -5.25 24.84
CA ILE A 229 -1.41 -5.17 23.45
C ILE A 229 -0.67 -4.03 22.73
N GLY A 230 -0.18 -4.27 21.52
CA GLY A 230 0.42 -3.24 20.68
C GLY A 230 -0.61 -2.39 19.95
N LEU A 231 -0.23 -1.16 19.61
CA LEU A 231 -1.06 -0.25 18.83
C LEU A 231 -0.59 -0.15 17.38
N GLY A 232 -1.53 -0.20 16.44
CA GLY A 232 -1.40 0.23 15.07
C GLY A 232 -2.10 1.57 14.85
N LEU A 233 -1.54 2.42 14.00
CA LEU A 233 -2.18 3.65 13.53
C LEU A 233 -2.19 3.72 12.02
N TRP A 234 -3.33 4.11 11.49
CA TRP A 234 -3.51 4.42 10.07
C TRP A 234 -3.14 5.87 9.75
N PHE A 235 -2.56 6.08 8.58
CA PHE A 235 -2.23 7.40 8.05
C PHE A 235 -2.54 7.49 6.56
N ASN A 236 -3.04 8.64 6.14
CA ASN A 236 -3.04 8.99 4.73
C ASN A 236 -1.62 9.35 4.27
N ALA A 237 -1.14 8.73 3.19
CA ALA A 237 0.21 8.96 2.67
C ALA A 237 0.49 10.44 2.39
N THR A 238 -0.48 11.17 1.85
CA THR A 238 -0.36 12.59 1.55
C THR A 238 -0.11 13.46 2.80
N ASP A 239 -0.63 13.04 3.95
CA ASP A 239 -0.45 13.77 5.21
C ASP A 239 0.92 13.49 5.86
N LEU A 240 1.57 12.40 5.45
CA LEU A 240 2.89 12.00 5.95
C LEU A 240 4.07 12.52 5.11
N ASP A 241 3.92 12.71 3.82
CA ASP A 241 4.99 12.84 2.82
C ASP A 241 6.17 13.73 3.29
N GLU A 242 5.89 14.96 3.72
CA GLU A 242 6.92 15.88 4.19
C GLU A 242 7.34 15.65 5.67
N THR A 243 6.51 14.98 6.45
CA THR A 243 6.66 14.86 7.92
C THR A 243 6.93 13.43 8.38
N LEU A 244 7.14 12.49 7.47
CA LEU A 244 7.19 11.06 7.73
C LEU A 244 8.11 10.73 8.92
N ASP A 245 9.39 11.11 8.85
CA ASP A 245 10.38 10.73 9.88
C ASP A 245 10.01 11.29 11.26
N ALA A 246 9.64 12.57 11.32
CA ALA A 246 9.25 13.22 12.59
C ALA A 246 7.95 12.61 13.16
N THR A 247 7.03 12.24 12.29
CA THR A 247 5.76 11.61 12.66
C THR A 247 5.99 10.20 13.20
N LEU A 248 6.80 9.40 12.52
CA LEU A 248 7.15 8.05 12.98
C LEU A 248 7.85 8.08 14.34
N VAL A 249 8.83 8.97 14.53
CA VAL A 249 9.52 9.15 15.83
C VAL A 249 8.52 9.53 16.93
N LYS A 250 7.61 10.47 16.67
CA LYS A 250 6.58 10.90 17.62
C LYS A 250 5.71 9.74 18.08
N TYR A 251 5.16 8.96 17.14
CA TYR A 251 4.22 7.89 17.49
C TYR A 251 4.91 6.63 18.00
N ALA A 252 6.15 6.36 17.58
CA ALA A 252 6.98 5.33 18.21
C ALA A 252 7.22 5.65 19.71
N ALA A 253 7.50 6.91 20.04
CA ALA A 253 7.65 7.36 21.44
C ALA A 253 6.36 7.20 22.23
N LEU A 254 5.19 7.36 21.62
CA LEU A 254 3.88 7.08 22.22
C LEU A 254 3.66 5.58 22.47
N GLY A 255 4.39 4.70 21.83
CA GLY A 255 4.26 3.25 21.98
C GLY A 255 3.58 2.54 20.82
N VAL A 256 3.31 3.25 19.72
CA VAL A 256 2.81 2.65 18.47
C VAL A 256 3.83 1.67 17.90
N LYS A 257 3.35 0.52 17.44
CA LYS A 257 4.16 -0.61 16.95
C LYS A 257 3.94 -0.92 15.49
N VAL A 258 2.77 -0.60 14.96
CA VAL A 258 2.35 -0.88 13.59
C VAL A 258 1.88 0.43 12.95
N ILE A 259 2.27 0.64 11.72
CA ILE A 259 1.84 1.77 10.89
C ILE A 259 1.20 1.21 9.63
N LEU A 260 -0.01 1.68 9.32
CA LEU A 260 -0.69 1.48 8.05
C LEU A 260 -0.67 2.81 7.29
N ILE A 261 -0.03 2.84 6.14
CA ILE A 261 0.01 4.03 5.27
C ILE A 261 -0.78 3.70 4.01
N ASP A 262 -1.78 4.51 3.74
CA ASP A 262 -2.77 4.26 2.70
C ASP A 262 -2.83 5.40 1.67
N PHE A 263 -3.49 5.16 0.53
CA PHE A 263 -3.75 6.13 -0.54
C PHE A 263 -2.50 6.69 -1.25
N ILE A 264 -1.51 5.84 -1.54
CA ILE A 264 -0.37 6.23 -2.37
C ILE A 264 -0.79 6.33 -3.84
N ASN A 265 -1.64 5.45 -4.32
CA ASN A 265 -2.42 5.46 -5.57
C ASN A 265 -1.66 5.77 -6.87
N ARG A 266 -0.34 5.71 -6.88
CA ARG A 266 0.52 5.96 -8.05
C ARG A 266 1.73 5.04 -8.02
N ASN A 267 2.35 4.84 -9.19
CA ASN A 267 3.55 4.03 -9.35
C ASN A 267 4.67 4.73 -10.15
N ASP A 268 4.60 6.06 -10.27
CA ASP A 268 5.72 6.84 -10.79
C ASP A 268 6.93 6.85 -9.82
N GLN A 269 8.06 7.35 -10.28
CA GLN A 269 9.30 7.34 -9.50
C GLN A 269 9.15 7.99 -8.12
N LYS A 270 8.42 9.11 -7.98
CA LYS A 270 8.25 9.78 -6.67
C LYS A 270 7.42 8.94 -5.71
N ALA A 271 6.33 8.35 -6.21
CA ALA A 271 5.50 7.46 -5.42
C ALA A 271 6.27 6.21 -5.00
N MET A 272 7.03 5.59 -5.91
CA MET A 272 7.87 4.43 -5.58
C MET A 272 8.95 4.78 -4.57
N ASN A 273 9.56 5.96 -4.64
CA ASN A 273 10.54 6.42 -3.65
C ASN A 273 9.92 6.63 -2.26
N PHE A 274 8.64 7.01 -2.20
CA PHE A 274 7.92 7.07 -0.92
C PHE A 274 7.74 5.67 -0.29
N TYR A 275 7.45 4.64 -1.10
CA TYR A 275 7.36 3.24 -0.61
C TYR A 275 8.68 2.70 -0.07
N VAL A 276 9.81 3.15 -0.60
CA VAL A 276 11.14 2.64 -0.25
C VAL A 276 11.76 3.38 0.95
N ARG A 277 11.25 4.59 1.24
CA ARG A 277 11.69 5.42 2.36
C ARG A 277 11.27 4.85 3.71
#